data_d1289757c3b857418ec519ee8c3b3d5b
#
_entry.id   d1289757c3b857418ec519ee8c3b3d5b
#
_cell.length_a   1.000
_cell.length_b   1.000
_cell.length_c   1.000
_cell.angle_alpha   90.00
_cell.angle_beta   90.00
_cell.angle_gamma   90.00
#
_symmetry.space_group_name_H-M   'P 1'
#
loop_
_entity.id
_entity.type
_entity.pdbx_description
1 polymer ?
#
loop_
_entity_poly.entity_id
_entity_poly.type
_entity_poly.pdbx_seq_one_letter_code
_entity_poly.pdbx_strand_id
1 'polypeptide(L)' 'MPKQDFYEYKGTITKLIPGGKFLVNLENGIAITGHLSGRMRLNKINVLVDDTVSVEVSPYDLTQGRITYRFK' A
#
# COMPACT_ATOMS: atom_id res chain seq x y z
N MET A 1 18.70 -14.74 -12.30
CA MET A 1 18.29 -13.91 -11.20
C MET A 1 16.79 -14.02 -10.92
N PRO A 2 16.47 -14.56 -9.80
CA PRO A 2 15.06 -14.68 -9.51
C PRO A 2 14.42 -13.32 -9.38
N LYS A 3 13.33 -13.18 -10.05
CA LYS A 3 12.53 -12.00 -9.91
C LYS A 3 11.70 -12.13 -8.66
N GLN A 4 11.75 -11.11 -7.85
CA GLN A 4 10.96 -11.12 -6.64
C GLN A 4 9.50 -10.88 -7.01
N ASP A 5 8.66 -11.81 -6.68
CA ASP A 5 7.25 -11.71 -7.00
C ASP A 5 6.53 -11.03 -5.86
N PHE A 6 5.77 -10.01 -6.22
CA PHE A 6 4.89 -9.34 -5.28
C PHE A 6 3.46 -9.59 -5.71
N TYR A 7 2.59 -9.72 -4.74
CA TYR A 7 1.16 -9.73 -5.02
C TYR A 7 0.68 -8.31 -5.07
N GLU A 8 -0.03 -7.99 -6.13
CA GLU A 8 -0.58 -6.65 -6.28
C GLU A 8 -2.06 -6.67 -5.99
N TYR A 9 -2.48 -5.82 -5.07
CA TYR A 9 -3.87 -5.73 -4.67
C TYR A 9 -4.32 -4.29 -4.74
N LYS A 10 -5.61 -4.12 -5.00
CA LYS A 10 -6.26 -2.84 -4.84
C LYS A 10 -6.79 -2.76 -3.43
N GLY A 11 -6.62 -1.62 -2.78
CA GLY A 11 -7.09 -1.47 -1.42
C GLY A 11 -7.57 -0.05 -1.16
N THR A 12 -8.20 0.12 -0.02
CA THR A 12 -8.73 1.42 0.39
C THR A 12 -8.06 1.82 1.69
N ILE A 13 -7.62 3.07 1.76
CA ILE A 13 -7.02 3.61 2.98
C ILE A 13 -8.13 3.80 4.00
N THR A 14 -8.01 3.17 5.16
CA THR A 14 -9.05 3.26 6.19
C THR A 14 -8.60 4.10 7.39
N LYS A 15 -7.28 4.28 7.57
CA LYS A 15 -6.79 5.01 8.71
C LYS A 15 -5.38 5.50 8.44
N LEU A 16 -5.05 6.66 8.95
CA LEU A 16 -3.69 7.18 8.91
C LEU A 16 -3.02 6.82 10.23
N ILE A 17 -1.84 6.22 10.13
CA ILE A 17 -1.09 5.77 11.31
C ILE A 17 0.10 6.71 11.47
N PRO A 18 0.39 7.18 12.69
CA PRO A 18 1.57 8.02 12.90
C PRO A 18 2.84 7.34 12.41
N GLY A 19 3.78 8.12 11.89
CA GLY A 19 5.02 7.59 11.37
C GLY A 19 5.00 7.34 9.88
N GLY A 20 4.03 7.88 9.17
CA GLY A 20 3.99 7.78 7.71
C GLY A 20 3.46 6.46 7.20
N LYS A 21 2.64 5.80 8.00
CA LYS A 21 2.03 4.52 7.62
C LYS A 21 0.53 4.68 7.47
N PHE A 22 -0.07 3.69 6.83
CA PHE A 22 -1.51 3.71 6.57
C PHE A 22 -2.09 2.34 6.80
N LEU A 23 -3.30 2.30 7.31
CA LEU A 23 -4.04 1.05 7.37
C LEU A 23 -4.83 0.92 6.08
N VAL A 24 -4.57 -0.16 5.36
CA VAL A 24 -5.17 -0.39 4.04
C VAL A 24 -6.00 -1.66 4.10
N ASN A 25 -7.24 -1.54 3.70
CA ASN A 25 -8.13 -2.68 3.60
C ASN A 25 -8.12 -3.17 2.16
N LEU A 26 -7.53 -4.35 1.95
CA LEU A 26 -7.37 -4.89 0.61
C LEU A 26 -8.69 -5.44 0.08
N GLU A 27 -8.79 -5.55 -1.23
CA GLU A 27 -10.01 -6.03 -1.87
C GLU A 27 -10.35 -7.46 -1.48
N ASN A 28 -9.36 -8.24 -1.00
CA ASN A 28 -9.62 -9.60 -0.54
C ASN A 28 -10.08 -9.65 0.92
N GLY A 29 -10.31 -8.49 1.54
CA GLY A 29 -10.84 -8.42 2.90
C GLY A 29 -9.78 -8.40 3.98
N ILE A 30 -8.51 -8.46 3.62
CA ILE A 30 -7.42 -8.46 4.59
C ILE A 30 -6.94 -7.03 4.79
N ALA A 31 -6.75 -6.64 6.05
CA ALA A 31 -6.19 -5.33 6.37
C ALA A 31 -4.69 -5.46 6.58
N ILE A 32 -3.94 -4.54 6.00
CA ILE A 32 -2.49 -4.53 6.14
C ILE A 32 -2.02 -3.13 6.48
N THR A 33 -0.77 -3.03 6.92
CA THR A 33 -0.10 -1.76 7.10
C THR A 33 0.64 -1.42 5.81
N GLY A 34 0.34 -0.25 5.24
CA GLY A 34 0.97 0.20 4.01
C GLY A 34 1.85 1.41 4.25
N HIS A 35 2.84 1.58 3.38
CA HIS A 35 3.67 2.77 3.37
C HIS A 35 3.89 3.18 1.92
N LEU A 36 4.17 4.45 1.72
CA LEU A 36 4.37 4.97 0.38
C LEU A 36 5.66 4.42 -0.20
N SER A 37 5.63 4.12 -1.50
CA SER A 37 6.84 3.73 -2.22
C SER A 37 7.78 4.93 -2.31
N GLY A 38 9.05 4.64 -2.61
CA GLY A 38 10.02 5.71 -2.79
C GLY A 38 9.62 6.67 -3.89
N ARG A 39 9.06 6.15 -4.98
CA ARG A 39 8.64 6.98 -6.09
C ARG A 39 7.52 7.94 -5.68
N MET A 40 6.55 7.46 -4.92
CA MET A 40 5.46 8.32 -4.48
C MET A 40 5.97 9.40 -3.53
N ARG A 41 6.93 9.04 -2.70
CA ARG A 41 7.54 10.02 -1.80
C ARG A 41 8.29 11.08 -2.57
N LEU A 42 9.05 10.68 -3.57
CA LEU A 42 9.80 11.63 -4.40
C LEU A 42 8.86 12.58 -5.14
N ASN A 43 7.74 12.06 -5.61
CA ASN A 43 6.78 12.86 -6.34
C ASN A 43 5.79 13.58 -5.44
N LYS A 44 5.97 13.45 -4.12
CA LYS A 44 5.14 14.12 -3.12
C LYS A 44 3.67 13.80 -3.29
N ILE A 45 3.38 12.55 -3.64
CA ILE A 45 2.01 12.08 -3.77
C ILE A 45 1.52 11.65 -2.40
N ASN A 46 0.45 12.25 -1.94
CA ASN A 46 -0.14 11.93 -0.65
C ASN A 46 -1.41 11.12 -0.85
N VAL A 47 -1.72 10.29 0.14
CA VAL A 47 -2.97 9.54 0.15
C VAL A 47 -3.75 9.93 1.38
N LEU A 48 -5.06 9.80 1.28
CA LEU A 48 -5.98 10.16 2.35
C LEU A 48 -6.89 8.99 2.65
N VAL A 49 -7.57 9.06 3.79
CA VAL A 49 -8.59 8.09 4.13
C VAL A 49 -9.62 8.05 3.00
N ASP A 50 -10.05 6.84 2.66
CA ASP A 50 -11.01 6.53 1.58
C ASP A 50 -10.39 6.57 0.18
N ASP A 51 -9.11 6.90 0.06
CA ASP A 51 -8.45 6.78 -1.24
C ASP A 51 -8.27 5.32 -1.61
N THR A 52 -8.43 5.03 -2.89
CA THR A 52 -8.15 3.70 -3.43
C THR A 52 -6.74 3.70 -3.97
N VAL A 53 -5.98 2.69 -3.59
CA VAL A 53 -4.56 2.61 -3.96
C VAL A 53 -4.23 1.21 -4.43
N SER A 54 -3.11 1.13 -5.15
CA SER A 54 -2.52 -0.16 -5.50
C SER A 54 -1.40 -0.45 -4.51
N VAL A 55 -1.37 -1.66 -4.00
CA VAL A 55 -0.43 -2.07 -2.96
C VAL A 55 0.30 -3.32 -3.42
N GLU A 56 1.61 -3.32 -3.26
CA GLU A 56 2.43 -4.51 -3.49
C GLU A 56 2.72 -5.16 -2.16
N VAL A 57 2.40 -6.44 -2.05
CA VAL A 57 2.58 -7.21 -0.82
C VAL A 57 3.54 -8.34 -1.10
N SER A 58 4.57 -8.44 -0.26
CA SER A 58 5.55 -9.52 -0.39
C SER A 58 4.94 -10.84 0.07
N PRO A 59 5.18 -11.95 -0.65
CA PRO A 59 4.73 -13.25 -0.17
C PRO A 59 5.40 -13.68 1.13
N TYR A 60 6.50 -13.02 1.49
CA TYR A 60 7.19 -13.35 2.73
C TYR A 60 6.64 -12.60 3.94
N ASP A 61 5.86 -11.56 3.71
CA ASP A 61 5.26 -10.82 4.80
C ASP A 61 3.96 -10.21 4.32
N LEU A 62 2.87 -10.91 4.59
CA LEU A 62 1.57 -10.52 4.08
C LEU A 62 0.88 -9.48 4.97
N THR A 63 1.56 -9.02 6.02
CA THR A 63 0.98 -8.03 6.93
C THR A 63 1.35 -6.60 6.56
N GLN A 64 2.29 -6.44 5.64
CA GLN A 64 2.76 -5.13 5.23
C GLN A 64 2.79 -5.04 3.71
N GLY A 65 2.60 -3.83 3.20
CA GLY A 65 2.65 -3.62 1.77
C GLY A 65 3.18 -2.25 1.44
N ARG A 66 3.49 -2.06 0.17
CA ARG A 66 4.00 -0.80 -0.33
C ARG A 66 2.97 -0.21 -1.29
N ILE A 67 2.55 0.99 -0.99
CA ILE A 67 1.60 1.70 -1.84
C ILE A 67 2.37 2.25 -3.04
N THR A 68 2.00 1.81 -4.23
CA THR A 68 2.73 2.16 -5.45
C THR A 68 1.96 3.07 -6.36
N TYR A 69 0.65 3.18 -6.18
CA TYR A 69 -0.16 3.96 -7.10
C TYR A 69 -1.44 4.38 -6.38
N ARG A 70 -1.89 5.57 -6.67
CA ARG A 70 -3.13 6.11 -6.11
C ARG A 70 -4.14 6.26 -7.24
N PHE A 71 -5.26 5.60 -7.10
CA PHE A 71 -6.35 5.79 -8.04
C PHE A 71 -7.18 7.00 -7.60
N LYS A 72 -7.73 7.67 -8.55
CA LYS A 72 -8.52 8.83 -8.21
C LYS A 72 -9.85 8.45 -7.67
#